data_48d6f4c11a9c09870360b8a3b64b06bf
#
_entry.id   48d6f4c11a9c09870360b8a3b64b06bf
#
_cell.length_a   1.000
_cell.length_b   1.000
_cell.length_c   1.000
_cell.angle_alpha   90.00
_cell.angle_beta   90.00
_cell.angle_gamma   90.00
#
_symmetry.space_group_name_H-M   'P 1'
#
loop_
_entity.id
_entity.type
_entity.pdbx_description
1 polymer ?
#
loop_
_entity_poly.entity_id
_entity_poly.type
_entity_poly.pdbx_seq_one_letter_code
_entity_poly.pdbx_strand_id
1 'polypeptide(L)'
;SWTLQYPERVSHAVVVASAPNLNAENIAFNEVARRAIVTDPDFHGGNFYAKGVVPKRGLRIARMIGHITYLSDDVMNEKFGRQLREGLDLKYSTQEVEFQIESYLRYQGDKFAEYFDANTYLLITRALDYFDPAKACGGDLSQAFQKARAKFLLVSFTTDWRFSPQRSREIVKALLDNRCEVSYAEIDAPHGHDAFLLTDARYMAVMHGYFQGIQKELKQEEPKHQKLQEAQAQKGDERP
;
A
#
# COMPACT_ATOMS: atom_id res chain seq x y z
N SER A 1 -10.74 5.34 0.71
CA SER A 1 -11.80 5.95 1.54
C SER A 1 -12.27 7.30 1.01
N TRP A 2 -11.39 8.20 0.54
CA TRP A 2 -11.77 9.54 0.04
C TRP A 2 -12.82 9.50 -1.08
N THR A 3 -12.68 8.62 -2.06
CA THR A 3 -13.63 8.44 -3.17
C THR A 3 -15.02 8.01 -2.71
N LEU A 4 -15.15 7.45 -1.52
CA LEU A 4 -16.42 7.01 -0.93
C LEU A 4 -17.02 8.05 0.02
N GLN A 5 -16.19 8.75 0.78
CA GLN A 5 -16.61 9.73 1.78
C GLN A 5 -16.82 11.13 1.19
N TYR A 6 -16.03 11.48 0.17
CA TYR A 6 -16.02 12.79 -0.48
C TYR A 6 -16.01 12.64 -2.01
N PRO A 7 -17.03 11.96 -2.59
CA PRO A 7 -17.04 11.61 -4.02
C PRO A 7 -16.96 12.83 -4.94
N GLU A 8 -17.45 13.98 -4.48
CA GLU A 8 -17.41 15.24 -5.21
C GLU A 8 -16.04 15.93 -5.25
N ARG A 9 -15.11 15.47 -4.40
CA ARG A 9 -13.75 16.05 -4.29
C ARG A 9 -12.68 15.28 -5.05
N VAL A 10 -13.02 14.12 -5.57
CA VAL A 10 -12.06 13.22 -6.23
C VAL A 10 -12.55 12.93 -7.64
N SER A 11 -11.94 13.58 -8.63
CA SER A 11 -12.23 13.35 -10.05
C SER A 11 -11.51 12.12 -10.59
N HIS A 12 -10.29 11.86 -10.12
CA HIS A 12 -9.48 10.71 -10.53
C HIS A 12 -8.88 9.99 -9.32
N ALA A 13 -8.84 8.67 -9.37
CA ALA A 13 -8.24 7.83 -8.34
C ALA A 13 -7.32 6.77 -8.95
N VAL A 14 -6.06 6.76 -8.55
CA VAL A 14 -5.09 5.73 -8.91
C VAL A 14 -4.91 4.79 -7.74
N VAL A 15 -5.17 3.52 -7.94
CA VAL A 15 -5.13 2.47 -6.93
C VAL A 15 -4.11 1.42 -7.37
N VAL A 16 -3.00 1.31 -6.66
CA VAL A 16 -1.87 0.45 -7.04
C VAL A 16 -1.64 -0.59 -5.96
N ALA A 17 -1.48 -1.85 -6.35
CA ALA A 17 -1.14 -2.97 -5.46
C ALA A 17 -1.99 -2.98 -4.18
N SER A 18 -3.32 -2.93 -4.33
CA SER A 18 -4.25 -2.72 -3.22
C SER A 18 -5.40 -3.73 -3.23
N ALA A 19 -6.05 -3.87 -2.07
CA ALA A 19 -7.23 -4.68 -1.86
C ALA A 19 -8.36 -3.88 -1.20
N PRO A 20 -9.62 -4.32 -1.29
CA PRO A 20 -10.74 -3.62 -0.64
C PRO A 20 -10.68 -3.73 0.89
N ASN A 21 -10.11 -4.81 1.42
CA ASN A 21 -9.83 -5.05 2.84
C ASN A 21 -8.68 -6.05 2.96
N LEU A 22 -8.13 -6.21 4.17
CA LEU A 22 -7.13 -7.25 4.42
C LEU A 22 -7.79 -8.62 4.57
N ASN A 23 -7.16 -9.64 4.00
CA ASN A 23 -7.52 -11.04 4.23
C ASN A 23 -6.94 -11.55 5.57
N ALA A 24 -7.33 -12.76 5.97
CA ALA A 24 -6.88 -13.38 7.22
C ALA A 24 -5.35 -13.51 7.31
N GLU A 25 -4.69 -13.82 6.20
CA GLU A 25 -3.23 -13.97 6.14
C GLU A 25 -2.52 -12.64 6.41
N ASN A 26 -2.95 -11.54 5.78
CA ASN A 26 -2.42 -10.21 6.03
C ASN A 26 -2.64 -9.75 7.48
N ILE A 27 -3.82 -10.02 8.05
CA ILE A 27 -4.11 -9.75 9.46
C ILE A 27 -3.20 -10.57 10.37
N ALA A 28 -2.92 -11.85 10.03
CA ALA A 28 -2.03 -12.70 10.79
C ALA A 28 -0.58 -12.16 10.80
N PHE A 29 -0.05 -11.73 9.66
CA PHE A 29 1.26 -11.08 9.61
C PHE A 29 1.32 -9.81 10.45
N ASN A 30 0.29 -8.97 10.37
CA ASN A 30 0.18 -7.78 11.22
C ASN A 30 0.16 -8.14 12.71
N GLU A 31 -0.56 -9.20 13.10
CA GLU A 31 -0.63 -9.64 14.50
C GLU A 31 0.73 -10.15 15.00
N VAL A 32 1.45 -10.97 14.23
CA VAL A 32 2.78 -11.44 14.61
C VAL A 32 3.73 -10.25 14.80
N ALA A 33 3.72 -9.28 13.88
CA ALA A 33 4.54 -8.08 13.99
C ALA A 33 4.18 -7.23 15.22
N ARG A 34 2.89 -7.02 15.49
CA ARG A 34 2.44 -6.31 16.70
C ARG A 34 2.82 -7.06 17.97
N ARG A 35 2.69 -8.39 18.00
CA ARG A 35 3.10 -9.20 19.16
C ARG A 35 4.59 -9.06 19.42
N ALA A 36 5.43 -9.06 18.41
CA ALA A 36 6.87 -8.82 18.57
C ALA A 36 7.14 -7.46 19.26
N ILE A 37 6.42 -6.41 18.88
CA ILE A 37 6.58 -5.07 19.45
C ILE A 37 6.07 -5.02 20.90
N VAL A 38 4.85 -5.50 21.18
CA VAL A 38 4.24 -5.35 22.50
C VAL A 38 4.87 -6.24 23.56
N THR A 39 5.57 -7.31 23.16
CA THR A 39 6.33 -8.20 24.05
C THR A 39 7.79 -7.79 24.21
N ASP A 40 8.24 -6.75 23.52
CA ASP A 40 9.57 -6.18 23.74
C ASP A 40 9.68 -5.61 25.16
N PRO A 41 10.72 -5.96 25.95
CA PRO A 41 10.90 -5.42 27.29
C PRO A 41 10.89 -3.89 27.36
N ASP A 42 11.37 -3.22 26.31
CA ASP A 42 11.45 -1.76 26.25
C ASP A 42 10.14 -1.11 25.76
N PHE A 43 9.08 -1.88 25.46
CA PHE A 43 7.79 -1.33 25.02
C PHE A 43 7.02 -0.60 26.15
N HIS A 44 7.11 -1.09 27.37
CA HIS A 44 6.48 -0.50 28.56
C HIS A 44 4.99 -0.15 28.39
N GLY A 45 4.23 -1.04 27.74
CA GLY A 45 2.80 -0.79 27.49
C GLY A 45 2.51 0.41 26.59
N GLY A 46 3.46 0.80 25.72
CA GLY A 46 3.38 1.98 24.86
C GLY A 46 3.97 3.26 25.46
N ASN A 47 4.40 3.23 26.74
CA ASN A 47 4.94 4.40 27.45
C ASN A 47 6.48 4.48 27.42
N PHE A 48 7.09 3.95 26.39
CA PHE A 48 8.55 3.90 26.22
C PHE A 48 9.20 5.28 26.05
N TYR A 49 8.47 6.29 25.56
CA TYR A 49 8.95 7.68 25.46
C TYR A 49 9.35 8.24 26.84
N ALA A 50 8.48 8.06 27.84
CA ALA A 50 8.77 8.55 29.20
C ALA A 50 9.94 7.82 29.87
N LYS A 51 10.34 6.67 29.32
CA LYS A 51 11.51 5.91 29.80
C LYS A 51 12.78 6.23 29.02
N GLY A 52 12.71 7.01 27.95
CA GLY A 52 13.84 7.31 27.09
C GLY A 52 14.41 6.11 26.33
N VAL A 53 13.58 5.08 26.08
CA VAL A 53 13.97 3.83 25.39
C VAL A 53 13.12 3.64 24.13
N VAL A 54 13.53 2.69 23.28
CA VAL A 54 12.80 2.30 22.05
C VAL A 54 12.71 0.78 22.00
N PRO A 55 11.55 0.20 21.73
CA PRO A 55 11.37 -1.26 21.62
C PRO A 55 11.97 -1.79 20.32
N LYS A 56 13.29 -1.68 20.18
CA LYS A 56 14.05 -1.97 18.95
C LYS A 56 13.97 -3.45 18.55
N ARG A 57 13.90 -4.37 19.52
CA ARG A 57 13.83 -5.81 19.24
C ARG A 57 12.54 -6.15 18.49
N GLY A 58 11.43 -5.64 19.00
CA GLY A 58 10.13 -5.84 18.39
C GLY A 58 10.01 -5.19 17.01
N LEU A 59 10.48 -3.94 16.87
CA LEU A 59 10.51 -3.24 15.58
C LEU A 59 11.35 -3.96 14.52
N ARG A 60 12.52 -4.51 14.91
CA ARG A 60 13.36 -5.32 14.02
C ARG A 60 12.61 -6.52 13.46
N ILE A 61 11.99 -7.31 14.35
CA ILE A 61 11.24 -8.51 13.95
C ILE A 61 10.05 -8.13 13.05
N ALA A 62 9.31 -7.09 13.41
CA ALA A 62 8.20 -6.58 12.62
C ALA A 62 8.64 -6.20 11.18
N ARG A 63 9.80 -5.56 11.04
CA ARG A 63 10.37 -5.21 9.73
C ARG A 63 10.86 -6.42 8.95
N MET A 64 11.51 -7.39 9.61
CA MET A 64 11.94 -8.64 8.98
C MET A 64 10.75 -9.39 8.37
N ILE A 65 9.65 -9.51 9.09
CA ILE A 65 8.40 -10.09 8.57
C ILE A 65 7.92 -9.32 7.33
N GLY A 66 7.91 -7.98 7.39
CA GLY A 66 7.56 -7.14 6.26
C GLY A 66 8.40 -7.47 5.01
N HIS A 67 9.72 -7.56 5.14
CA HIS A 67 10.61 -7.88 4.02
C HIS A 67 10.38 -9.26 3.43
N ILE A 68 10.03 -10.26 4.24
CA ILE A 68 9.66 -11.59 3.74
C ILE A 68 8.38 -11.51 2.91
N THR A 69 7.43 -10.68 3.32
CA THR A 69 6.11 -10.61 2.65
C THR A 69 6.08 -9.67 1.44
N TYR A 70 7.09 -8.83 1.24
CA TYR A 70 7.11 -7.85 0.13
C TYR A 70 7.78 -8.38 -1.13
N LEU A 71 8.70 -9.33 -1.00
CA LEU A 71 9.39 -9.93 -2.13
C LEU A 71 8.65 -11.19 -2.61
N SER A 72 8.78 -11.51 -3.89
CA SER A 72 8.39 -12.82 -4.41
C SER A 72 9.43 -13.88 -4.00
N ASP A 73 9.01 -15.16 -4.01
CA ASP A 73 9.91 -16.29 -3.76
C ASP A 73 11.05 -16.34 -4.78
N ASP A 74 10.73 -16.12 -6.06
CA ASP A 74 11.72 -16.13 -7.15
C ASP A 74 12.80 -15.07 -6.93
N VAL A 75 12.44 -13.83 -6.64
CA VAL A 75 13.41 -12.75 -6.40
C VAL A 75 14.21 -13.00 -5.14
N MET A 76 13.62 -13.56 -4.10
CA MET A 76 14.34 -13.89 -2.88
C MET A 76 15.36 -15.00 -3.13
N ASN A 77 14.97 -16.04 -3.88
CA ASN A 77 15.85 -17.13 -4.25
C ASN A 77 16.95 -16.69 -5.23
N GLU A 78 16.64 -15.88 -6.22
CA GLU A 78 17.63 -15.32 -7.16
C GLU A 78 18.68 -14.48 -6.42
N LYS A 79 18.24 -13.65 -5.49
CA LYS A 79 19.12 -12.71 -4.78
C LYS A 79 20.00 -13.35 -3.73
N PHE A 80 19.49 -14.32 -3.00
CA PHE A 80 20.16 -14.88 -1.82
C PHE A 80 20.42 -16.39 -1.95
N GLY A 81 19.48 -17.13 -2.52
CA GLY A 81 19.54 -18.59 -2.58
C GLY A 81 19.85 -19.20 -1.20
N ARG A 82 20.78 -20.14 -1.18
CA ARG A 82 21.34 -20.73 0.05
C ARG A 82 22.79 -20.25 0.29
N GLN A 83 23.12 -19.06 -0.17
CA GLN A 83 24.47 -18.53 -0.09
C GLN A 83 24.84 -18.20 1.37
N LEU A 84 26.01 -18.68 1.78
CA LEU A 84 26.60 -18.30 3.06
C LEU A 84 27.27 -16.92 2.93
N ARG A 85 27.44 -16.25 4.05
CA ARG A 85 28.28 -15.05 4.10
C ARG A 85 29.71 -15.42 3.75
N GLU A 86 30.39 -14.49 3.09
CA GLU A 86 31.76 -14.70 2.63
C GLU A 86 32.69 -15.14 3.78
N GLY A 87 33.48 -16.20 3.53
CA GLY A 87 34.41 -16.75 4.50
C GLY A 87 33.79 -17.55 5.64
N LEU A 88 32.50 -17.89 5.58
CA LEU A 88 31.84 -18.71 6.59
C LEU A 88 31.53 -20.12 6.08
N ASP A 89 31.67 -21.08 6.99
CA ASP A 89 31.19 -22.45 6.89
C ASP A 89 29.99 -22.68 7.83
N LEU A 90 29.19 -23.72 7.58
CA LEU A 90 28.09 -24.11 8.46
C LEU A 90 28.62 -24.60 9.82
N LYS A 91 28.29 -23.90 10.88
CA LYS A 91 28.76 -24.17 12.26
C LYS A 91 27.65 -24.65 13.20
N TYR A 92 26.40 -24.78 12.70
CA TYR A 92 25.24 -25.07 13.55
C TYR A 92 25.05 -24.08 14.72
N SER A 93 25.44 -22.83 14.52
CA SER A 93 25.23 -21.79 15.53
C SER A 93 23.78 -21.30 15.52
N THR A 94 23.19 -21.16 16.69
CA THR A 94 21.87 -20.54 16.86
C THR A 94 21.95 -19.01 17.02
N GLN A 95 23.13 -18.45 17.14
CA GLN A 95 23.35 -17.02 17.43
C GLN A 95 24.07 -16.29 16.29
N GLU A 96 24.92 -16.99 15.55
CA GLU A 96 25.67 -16.42 14.44
C GLU A 96 24.80 -16.34 13.17
N VAL A 97 25.10 -15.36 12.33
CA VAL A 97 24.47 -15.20 11.02
C VAL A 97 25.31 -15.96 10.00
N GLU A 98 24.78 -17.03 9.45
CA GLU A 98 25.50 -17.87 8.49
C GLU A 98 25.07 -17.58 7.05
N PHE A 99 23.78 -17.41 6.79
CA PHE A 99 23.25 -17.14 5.45
C PHE A 99 23.17 -15.65 5.13
N GLN A 100 23.33 -15.31 3.85
CA GLN A 100 23.21 -13.92 3.37
C GLN A 100 21.83 -13.33 3.64
N ILE A 101 20.76 -14.11 3.48
CA ILE A 101 19.39 -13.67 3.77
C ILE A 101 19.18 -13.27 5.24
N GLU A 102 19.81 -13.99 6.19
CA GLU A 102 19.73 -13.64 7.61
C GLU A 102 20.41 -12.27 7.87
N SER A 103 21.57 -12.05 7.27
CA SER A 103 22.28 -10.77 7.35
C SER A 103 21.47 -9.62 6.78
N TYR A 104 20.83 -9.85 5.62
CA TYR A 104 19.96 -8.88 4.97
C TYR A 104 18.76 -8.51 5.86
N LEU A 105 18.05 -9.50 6.39
CA LEU A 105 16.88 -9.26 7.24
C LEU A 105 17.26 -8.52 8.52
N ARG A 106 18.36 -8.89 9.18
CA ARG A 106 18.85 -8.19 10.38
C ARG A 106 19.20 -6.74 10.06
N TYR A 107 19.91 -6.48 8.98
CA TYR A 107 20.25 -5.13 8.55
C TYR A 107 19.01 -4.25 8.29
N GLN A 108 18.00 -4.79 7.61
CA GLN A 108 16.76 -4.06 7.35
C GLN A 108 15.96 -3.80 8.63
N GLY A 109 15.96 -4.77 9.54
CA GLY A 109 15.36 -4.62 10.85
C GLY A 109 16.04 -3.53 11.69
N ASP A 110 17.37 -3.54 11.74
CA ASP A 110 18.17 -2.56 12.47
C ASP A 110 17.91 -1.14 11.98
N LYS A 111 18.00 -0.94 10.67
CA LYS A 111 17.71 0.36 10.05
C LYS A 111 16.31 0.88 10.40
N PHE A 112 15.31 0.02 10.30
CA PHE A 112 13.93 0.41 10.58
C PHE A 112 13.74 0.83 12.04
N ALA A 113 14.32 0.10 12.98
CA ALA A 113 14.23 0.37 14.40
C ALA A 113 14.91 1.68 14.86
N GLU A 114 15.71 2.31 13.99
CA GLU A 114 16.36 3.59 14.30
C GLU A 114 15.43 4.79 14.14
N TYR A 115 14.43 4.70 13.24
CA TYR A 115 13.61 5.85 12.89
C TYR A 115 12.10 5.63 13.05
N PHE A 116 11.62 4.38 13.04
CA PHE A 116 10.19 4.13 13.05
C PHE A 116 9.63 4.04 14.47
N ASP A 117 8.48 4.66 14.67
CA ASP A 117 7.79 4.70 15.96
C ASP A 117 6.91 3.46 16.18
N ALA A 118 7.06 2.80 17.34
CA ALA A 118 6.36 1.56 17.65
C ALA A 118 4.85 1.75 17.83
N ASN A 119 4.41 2.82 18.48
CA ASN A 119 2.98 3.09 18.65
C ASN A 119 2.32 3.43 17.33
N THR A 120 3.02 4.16 16.47
CA THR A 120 2.58 4.44 15.09
C THR A 120 2.42 3.14 14.29
N TYR A 121 3.37 2.20 14.41
CA TYR A 121 3.27 0.89 13.75
C TYR A 121 2.01 0.12 14.19
N LEU A 122 1.78 0.06 15.50
CA LEU A 122 0.59 -0.61 16.06
C LEU A 122 -0.70 0.04 15.55
N LEU A 123 -0.77 1.36 15.56
CA LEU A 123 -1.95 2.13 15.14
C LEU A 123 -2.24 1.93 13.66
N ILE A 124 -1.23 2.08 12.80
CA ILE A 124 -1.41 1.95 11.34
C ILE A 124 -1.83 0.53 10.97
N THR A 125 -1.15 -0.50 11.51
CA THR A 125 -1.52 -1.89 11.20
C THR A 125 -2.90 -2.25 11.72
N ARG A 126 -3.33 -1.71 12.86
CA ARG A 126 -4.68 -1.91 13.36
C ARG A 126 -5.73 -1.17 12.52
N ALA A 127 -5.43 0.03 12.05
CA ALA A 127 -6.30 0.75 11.14
C ALA A 127 -6.48 0.01 9.80
N LEU A 128 -5.40 -0.61 9.28
CA LEU A 128 -5.48 -1.47 8.10
C LEU A 128 -6.34 -2.72 8.33
N ASP A 129 -6.21 -3.39 9.48
CA ASP A 129 -7.04 -4.55 9.84
C ASP A 129 -8.53 -4.21 9.89
N TYR A 130 -8.87 -3.00 10.35
CA TYR A 130 -10.26 -2.55 10.51
C TYR A 130 -10.85 -1.97 9.23
N PHE A 131 -10.01 -1.62 8.26
CA PHE A 131 -10.49 -1.04 7.01
C PHE A 131 -11.26 -2.07 6.20
N ASP A 132 -12.56 -1.89 6.12
CA ASP A 132 -13.47 -2.68 5.29
C ASP A 132 -14.65 -1.80 4.85
N PRO A 133 -14.60 -1.25 3.63
CA PRO A 133 -15.67 -0.39 3.14
C PRO A 133 -16.99 -1.11 2.95
N ALA A 134 -16.98 -2.43 2.75
CA ALA A 134 -18.19 -3.22 2.56
C ALA A 134 -18.89 -3.58 3.88
N LYS A 135 -18.21 -3.46 5.03
CA LYS A 135 -18.74 -3.86 6.33
C LYS A 135 -20.09 -3.20 6.66
N ALA A 136 -20.23 -1.90 6.41
CA ALA A 136 -21.46 -1.16 6.63
C ALA A 136 -22.58 -1.53 5.64
N CYS A 137 -22.25 -2.25 4.57
CA CYS A 137 -23.14 -2.68 3.50
C CYS A 137 -23.38 -4.20 3.52
N GLY A 138 -23.25 -4.84 4.68
CA GLY A 138 -23.45 -6.28 4.82
C GLY A 138 -22.44 -7.15 4.05
N GLY A 139 -21.25 -6.62 3.74
CA GLY A 139 -20.23 -7.29 2.95
C GLY A 139 -20.33 -7.06 1.43
N ASP A 140 -21.29 -6.28 0.97
CA ASP A 140 -21.46 -5.94 -0.45
C ASP A 140 -20.56 -4.75 -0.84
N LEU A 141 -19.47 -5.07 -1.54
CA LEU A 141 -18.50 -4.07 -2.01
C LEU A 141 -19.10 -3.16 -3.09
N SER A 142 -19.97 -3.68 -3.96
CA SER A 142 -20.64 -2.87 -5.00
C SER A 142 -21.55 -1.82 -4.35
N GLN A 143 -22.27 -2.18 -3.30
CA GLN A 143 -23.09 -1.23 -2.55
C GLN A 143 -22.23 -0.15 -1.86
N ALA A 144 -21.05 -0.52 -1.35
CA ALA A 144 -20.12 0.45 -0.76
C ALA A 144 -19.61 1.49 -1.77
N PHE A 145 -19.47 1.12 -3.05
CA PHE A 145 -19.03 2.00 -4.13
C PHE A 145 -20.15 2.80 -4.81
N GLN A 146 -21.41 2.63 -4.41
CA GLN A 146 -22.58 3.24 -5.08
C GLN A 146 -22.48 4.78 -5.24
N LYS A 147 -21.78 5.44 -4.33
CA LYS A 147 -21.59 6.91 -4.37
C LYS A 147 -20.32 7.34 -5.08
N ALA A 148 -19.45 6.41 -5.50
CA ALA A 148 -18.20 6.75 -6.16
C ALA A 148 -18.47 7.41 -7.52
N ARG A 149 -17.76 8.49 -7.83
CA ARG A 149 -17.90 9.28 -9.06
C ARG A 149 -16.58 9.48 -9.81
N ALA A 150 -15.47 9.16 -9.16
CA ALA A 150 -14.15 9.30 -9.75
C ALA A 150 -13.97 8.37 -10.95
N LYS A 151 -13.08 8.74 -11.85
CA LYS A 151 -12.47 7.83 -12.82
C LYS A 151 -11.33 7.08 -12.14
N PHE A 152 -11.25 5.79 -12.38
CA PHE A 152 -10.30 4.95 -11.67
C PHE A 152 -9.26 4.35 -12.61
N LEU A 153 -7.99 4.35 -12.17
CA LEU A 153 -6.97 3.45 -12.66
C LEU A 153 -6.62 2.47 -11.55
N LEU A 154 -6.76 1.18 -11.80
CA LEU A 154 -6.24 0.13 -10.92
C LEU A 154 -5.04 -0.55 -11.57
N VAL A 155 -3.99 -0.77 -10.79
CA VAL A 155 -2.80 -1.49 -11.21
C VAL A 155 -2.48 -2.58 -10.20
N SER A 156 -2.25 -3.80 -10.67
CA SER A 156 -1.77 -4.92 -9.88
C SER A 156 -0.56 -5.59 -10.53
N PHE A 157 0.15 -6.42 -9.78
CA PHE A 157 1.36 -7.11 -10.23
C PHE A 157 1.18 -8.62 -10.07
N THR A 158 1.57 -9.39 -11.07
CA THR A 158 1.29 -10.84 -11.15
C THR A 158 1.83 -11.63 -9.98
N THR A 159 3.00 -11.26 -9.45
CA THR A 159 3.66 -11.96 -8.33
C THR A 159 3.38 -11.35 -6.95
N ASP A 160 2.54 -10.32 -6.87
CA ASP A 160 2.10 -9.78 -5.58
C ASP A 160 1.09 -10.75 -4.94
N TRP A 161 1.59 -11.61 -4.07
CA TRP A 161 0.78 -12.57 -3.35
C TRP A 161 0.09 -11.97 -2.12
N ARG A 162 0.60 -10.83 -1.61
CA ARG A 162 0.03 -10.13 -0.46
C ARG A 162 -1.23 -9.32 -0.84
N PHE A 163 -1.18 -8.61 -1.95
CA PHE A 163 -2.29 -7.86 -2.56
C PHE A 163 -2.49 -8.34 -4.00
N SER A 164 -2.91 -9.59 -4.11
CA SER A 164 -2.95 -10.29 -5.40
C SER A 164 -3.84 -9.58 -6.43
N PRO A 165 -3.60 -9.80 -7.74
CA PRO A 165 -4.44 -9.28 -8.81
C PRO A 165 -5.92 -9.60 -8.62
N GLN A 166 -6.24 -10.77 -8.04
CA GLN A 166 -7.63 -11.13 -7.74
C GLN A 166 -8.29 -10.13 -6.80
N ARG A 167 -7.58 -9.64 -5.77
CA ARG A 167 -8.10 -8.65 -4.82
C ARG A 167 -8.35 -7.30 -5.48
N SER A 168 -7.49 -6.90 -6.41
CA SER A 168 -7.71 -5.69 -7.23
C SER A 168 -8.92 -5.84 -8.15
N ARG A 169 -9.12 -7.02 -8.76
CA ARG A 169 -10.30 -7.30 -9.60
C ARG A 169 -11.63 -7.25 -8.84
N GLU A 170 -11.65 -7.51 -7.54
CA GLU A 170 -12.84 -7.29 -6.71
C GLU A 170 -13.26 -5.80 -6.71
N ILE A 171 -12.29 -4.89 -6.59
CA ILE A 171 -12.55 -3.46 -6.67
C ILE A 171 -13.03 -3.08 -8.07
N VAL A 172 -12.36 -3.58 -9.12
CA VAL A 172 -12.76 -3.34 -10.52
C VAL A 172 -14.20 -3.75 -10.76
N LYS A 173 -14.56 -4.98 -10.31
CA LYS A 173 -15.93 -5.47 -10.46
C LYS A 173 -16.94 -4.55 -9.76
N ALA A 174 -16.69 -4.17 -8.52
CA ALA A 174 -17.58 -3.30 -7.77
C ALA A 174 -17.75 -1.92 -8.43
N LEU A 175 -16.70 -1.37 -9.04
CA LEU A 175 -16.75 -0.13 -9.80
C LEU A 175 -17.57 -0.28 -11.09
N LEU A 176 -17.38 -1.37 -11.84
CA LEU A 176 -18.14 -1.66 -13.06
C LEU A 176 -19.63 -1.88 -12.78
N ASP A 177 -19.97 -2.58 -11.69
CA ASP A 177 -21.35 -2.76 -11.23
C ASP A 177 -22.06 -1.39 -11.01
N ASN A 178 -21.29 -0.38 -10.60
CA ASN A 178 -21.77 1.00 -10.42
C ASN A 178 -21.59 1.90 -11.65
N ARG A 179 -21.20 1.34 -12.79
CA ARG A 179 -20.95 2.07 -14.04
C ARG A 179 -19.92 3.20 -13.91
N CYS A 180 -18.98 3.06 -12.98
CA CYS A 180 -17.84 3.96 -12.88
C CYS A 180 -16.90 3.75 -14.08
N GLU A 181 -16.25 4.83 -14.51
CA GLU A 181 -15.17 4.74 -15.50
C GLU A 181 -13.94 4.14 -14.83
N VAL A 182 -13.52 2.95 -15.26
CA VAL A 182 -12.41 2.21 -14.68
C VAL A 182 -11.49 1.64 -15.75
N SER A 183 -10.19 1.89 -15.59
CA SER A 183 -9.11 1.23 -16.33
C SER A 183 -8.39 0.27 -15.40
N TYR A 184 -8.04 -0.92 -15.88
CA TYR A 184 -7.31 -1.91 -15.11
C TYR A 184 -6.10 -2.42 -15.89
N ALA A 185 -4.94 -2.45 -15.23
CA ALA A 185 -3.72 -3.03 -15.76
C ALA A 185 -3.15 -4.05 -14.77
N GLU A 186 -2.91 -5.25 -15.24
CA GLU A 186 -2.17 -6.30 -14.53
C GLU A 186 -0.78 -6.37 -15.15
N ILE A 187 0.24 -6.01 -14.37
CA ILE A 187 1.62 -5.94 -14.83
C ILE A 187 2.33 -7.23 -14.44
N ASP A 188 2.88 -7.89 -15.44
CA ASP A 188 3.71 -9.06 -15.22
C ASP A 188 5.09 -8.62 -14.71
N ALA A 189 5.31 -8.74 -13.39
CA ALA A 189 6.52 -8.31 -12.72
C ALA A 189 6.93 -9.32 -11.66
N PRO A 190 8.22 -9.70 -11.55
CA PRO A 190 8.69 -10.75 -10.66
C PRO A 190 8.89 -10.30 -9.20
N HIS A 191 8.75 -9.02 -8.88
CA HIS A 191 9.26 -8.43 -7.64
C HIS A 191 8.30 -8.48 -6.44
N GLY A 192 7.19 -9.23 -6.54
CA GLY A 192 6.21 -9.31 -5.45
C GLY A 192 5.48 -7.98 -5.23
N HIS A 193 5.15 -7.70 -3.98
CA HIS A 193 4.47 -6.46 -3.61
C HIS A 193 5.31 -5.21 -3.90
N ASP A 194 6.62 -5.27 -3.71
CA ASP A 194 7.52 -4.12 -3.93
C ASP A 194 7.65 -3.73 -5.41
N ALA A 195 7.04 -4.46 -6.34
CA ALA A 195 7.06 -4.14 -7.77
C ALA A 195 6.59 -2.71 -8.07
N PHE A 196 5.64 -2.16 -7.30
CA PHE A 196 5.16 -0.79 -7.48
C PHE A 196 6.18 0.30 -7.14
N LEU A 197 7.25 -0.04 -6.40
CA LEU A 197 8.35 0.85 -6.05
C LEU A 197 9.47 0.87 -7.11
N LEU A 198 9.40 -0.06 -8.06
CA LEU A 198 10.44 -0.24 -9.06
C LEU A 198 10.03 0.35 -10.42
N THR A 199 11.03 0.71 -11.22
CA THR A 199 10.84 1.20 -12.59
C THR A 199 10.65 0.03 -13.56
N ASP A 200 9.41 -0.46 -13.71
CA ASP A 200 9.04 -1.36 -14.81
C ASP A 200 8.50 -0.52 -15.98
N ALA A 201 9.00 -0.77 -17.19
CA ALA A 201 8.64 0.04 -18.36
C ALA A 201 7.13 -0.01 -18.69
N ARG A 202 6.48 -1.17 -18.48
CA ARG A 202 5.04 -1.35 -18.73
C ARG A 202 4.21 -0.61 -17.69
N TYR A 203 4.61 -0.72 -16.42
CA TYR A 203 3.98 0.02 -15.33
C TYR A 203 4.09 1.53 -15.54
N MET A 204 5.29 2.02 -15.86
CA MET A 204 5.51 3.44 -16.14
C MET A 204 4.72 3.93 -17.36
N ALA A 205 4.59 3.11 -18.42
CA ALA A 205 3.80 3.46 -19.59
C ALA A 205 2.30 3.60 -19.25
N VAL A 206 1.75 2.69 -18.43
CA VAL A 206 0.37 2.77 -17.94
C VAL A 206 0.13 4.04 -17.14
N MET A 207 1.00 4.32 -16.18
CA MET A 207 0.91 5.52 -15.34
C MET A 207 1.00 6.79 -16.20
N HIS A 208 1.99 6.85 -17.08
CA HIS A 208 2.20 8.00 -17.97
C HIS A 208 1.00 8.24 -18.88
N GLY A 209 0.47 7.19 -19.52
CA GLY A 209 -0.71 7.29 -20.37
C GLY A 209 -1.94 7.82 -19.63
N TYR A 210 -2.17 7.33 -18.41
CA TYR A 210 -3.29 7.78 -17.58
C TYR A 210 -3.14 9.26 -17.18
N PHE A 211 -1.96 9.68 -16.72
CA PHE A 211 -1.72 11.09 -16.37
C PHE A 211 -1.75 12.03 -17.57
N GLN A 212 -1.33 11.58 -18.75
CA GLN A 212 -1.51 12.37 -19.98
C GLN A 212 -2.99 12.56 -20.32
N GLY A 213 -3.82 11.53 -20.07
CA GLY A 213 -5.27 11.64 -20.22
C GLY A 213 -5.85 12.73 -19.29
N ILE A 214 -5.50 12.70 -18.02
CA ILE A 214 -5.92 13.73 -17.03
C ILE A 214 -5.47 15.12 -17.50
N GLN A 215 -4.23 15.27 -17.94
CA GLN A 215 -3.72 16.57 -18.42
C GLN A 215 -4.53 17.13 -19.61
N LYS A 216 -4.92 16.26 -20.54
CA LYS A 216 -5.76 16.65 -21.68
C LYS A 216 -7.15 17.10 -21.23
N GLU A 217 -7.76 16.38 -20.29
CA GLU A 217 -9.06 16.74 -19.73
C GLU A 217 -9.03 18.12 -19.06
N LEU A 218 -8.04 18.36 -18.18
CA LEU A 218 -7.88 19.64 -17.50
C LEU A 218 -7.72 20.81 -18.48
N LYS A 219 -6.91 20.64 -19.54
CA LYS A 219 -6.74 21.67 -20.58
C LYS A 219 -8.05 21.94 -21.36
N GLN A 220 -8.95 20.98 -21.45
CA GLN A 220 -10.25 21.17 -22.11
C GLN A 220 -11.28 21.84 -21.19
N GLU A 221 -11.11 21.74 -19.89
CA GLU A 221 -12.00 22.35 -18.89
C GLU A 221 -11.64 23.80 -18.56
N GLU A 222 -10.38 24.18 -18.65
CA GLU A 222 -9.92 25.57 -18.39
C GLU A 222 -10.72 26.64 -19.15
N PRO A 223 -11.00 26.53 -20.48
CA PRO A 223 -11.76 27.53 -21.20
C PRO A 223 -13.22 27.62 -20.75
N LYS A 224 -13.78 26.51 -20.22
CA LYS A 224 -15.17 26.48 -19.72
C LYS A 224 -15.28 27.20 -18.39
N HIS A 225 -14.30 27.02 -17.51
CA HIS A 225 -14.25 27.72 -16.20
C HIS A 225 -14.04 29.22 -16.36
N GLN A 226 -13.18 29.68 -17.29
CA GLN A 226 -13.01 31.09 -17.58
C GLN A 226 -14.30 31.73 -18.08
N LYS A 227 -15.01 31.11 -19.03
CA LYS A 227 -16.29 31.61 -19.52
C LYS A 227 -17.37 31.66 -18.44
N LEU A 228 -17.40 30.72 -17.52
CA LEU A 228 -18.33 30.71 -16.40
C LEU A 228 -18.03 31.84 -15.40
N GLN A 229 -16.77 32.09 -15.10
CA GLN A 229 -16.34 33.19 -14.24
C GLN A 229 -16.65 34.56 -14.85
N GLU A 230 -16.40 34.73 -16.16
CA GLU A 230 -16.73 35.96 -16.89
C GLU A 230 -18.25 36.21 -16.94
N ALA A 231 -19.06 35.17 -17.14
CA ALA A 231 -20.52 35.27 -17.14
C ALA A 231 -21.09 35.56 -15.74
N GLN A 232 -20.44 35.08 -14.67
CA GLN A 232 -20.82 35.40 -13.29
C GLN A 232 -20.43 36.81 -12.89
N ALA A 233 -19.27 37.32 -13.36
CA ALA A 233 -18.82 38.68 -13.13
C ALA A 233 -19.75 39.69 -13.81
N GLN A 234 -20.18 39.42 -15.05
CA GLN A 234 -21.12 40.30 -15.77
C GLN A 234 -22.52 40.37 -15.11
N LYS A 235 -23.01 39.28 -14.50
CA LYS A 235 -24.27 39.26 -13.75
C LYS A 235 -24.18 39.92 -12.37
N GLY A 236 -22.98 40.08 -11.83
CA GLY A 236 -22.76 40.77 -10.55
C GLY A 236 -22.79 42.31 -10.69
N ASP A 237 -22.51 42.86 -11.88
CA ASP A 237 -22.44 44.30 -12.16
C ASP A 237 -23.80 44.88 -12.59
N GLU A 238 -24.82 44.04 -12.85
CA GLU A 238 -26.19 44.46 -13.24
C GLU A 238 -27.17 44.50 -12.05
N ARG A 239 -26.72 44.59 -10.80
CA ARG A 239 -27.66 44.84 -9.67
C ARG A 239 -27.74 46.31 -9.41
N PRO A 240 -28.97 46.89 -9.47
CA PRO A 240 -29.25 48.30 -9.24
C PRO A 240 -28.98 48.72 -7.80
#